data_e108b9d8e5845a95557d0489da65a8f8
#
_entry.id   e108b9d8e5845a95557d0489da65a8f8
#
_cell.length_a   1.000
_cell.length_b   1.000
_cell.length_c   1.000
_cell.angle_alpha   90.00
_cell.angle_beta   90.00
_cell.angle_gamma   90.00
#
_symmetry.space_group_name_H-M   'P 1'
#
loop_
_entity.id
_entity.type
_entity.pdbx_description
1 polymer ?
#
loop_
_entity_poly.entity_id
_entity_poly.type
_entity_poly.pdbx_seq_one_letter_code
_entity_poly.pdbx_strand_id
1 'polypeptide(L)'
;KYDSIFVPEYNLGAMENPGLVTFTENYIFRSRATRAQHAGRANTILHEMSHMWFGDLVTPQWWDDLWLKESFAEFMGADSSVHGTEYTEAWANFAGARKNWAYLQDQLPTTHPIKAQIPDVDAARQNFDGITYAKGAAVLKQLVHYVGRDNFYAGARDYFQEHAFAAATFDDLLKALKKHTNRDLDAWSQAWLRTWGPDTLTPELHTEGEKIAELAINADAEDVTRPHRLTASLFDASLHKYRE
;
A
#
# COMPACT_ATOMS: atom_id res chain seq x y z
N LYS A 1 10.04 13.49 -19.10
CA LYS A 1 9.47 12.67 -20.16
C LYS A 1 9.41 11.23 -19.65
N TYR A 2 8.26 10.58 -19.80
CA TYR A 2 8.04 9.20 -19.41
C TYR A 2 7.89 8.36 -20.70
N ASP A 3 8.88 7.51 -20.96
CA ASP A 3 8.86 6.58 -22.08
C ASP A 3 8.71 5.15 -21.52
N SER A 4 8.00 4.29 -22.23
CA SER A 4 7.79 2.90 -21.87
C SER A 4 7.92 1.97 -23.05
N ILE A 5 8.35 0.73 -22.82
CA ILE A 5 8.49 -0.32 -23.82
C ILE A 5 8.01 -1.66 -23.29
N PHE A 6 7.34 -2.44 -24.16
CA PHE A 6 7.04 -3.84 -23.89
C PHE A 6 8.16 -4.72 -24.45
N VAL A 7 8.75 -5.54 -23.60
CA VAL A 7 9.94 -6.32 -23.94
C VAL A 7 9.57 -7.80 -24.08
N PRO A 8 9.89 -8.44 -25.23
CA PRO A 8 9.70 -9.87 -25.42
C PRO A 8 10.52 -10.69 -24.40
N GLU A 9 9.94 -11.78 -23.93
CA GLU A 9 10.57 -12.73 -23.00
C GLU A 9 11.11 -12.05 -21.71
N TYR A 10 10.54 -10.91 -21.31
CA TYR A 10 10.93 -10.22 -20.09
C TYR A 10 10.50 -11.02 -18.86
N ASN A 11 11.45 -11.37 -18.01
CA ASN A 11 11.25 -12.26 -16.87
C ASN A 11 10.66 -11.57 -15.61
N LEU A 12 10.52 -10.23 -15.63
CA LEU A 12 9.82 -9.46 -14.60
C LEU A 12 8.47 -9.01 -15.11
N GLY A 13 7.59 -8.54 -14.23
CA GLY A 13 6.34 -7.90 -14.60
C GLY A 13 6.58 -6.55 -15.28
N ALA A 14 7.35 -5.70 -14.60
CA ALA A 14 7.81 -4.41 -15.09
C ALA A 14 9.07 -3.98 -14.31
N MET A 15 9.67 -2.85 -14.72
CA MET A 15 10.82 -2.25 -14.05
C MET A 15 10.85 -0.74 -14.31
N GLU A 16 11.00 0.02 -13.25
CA GLU A 16 10.94 1.48 -13.21
C GLU A 16 12.18 2.21 -13.72
N ASN A 17 12.93 1.65 -14.65
CA ASN A 17 14.19 2.28 -15.13
C ASN A 17 14.00 3.76 -15.47
N PRO A 18 14.78 4.67 -14.87
CA PRO A 18 14.70 6.10 -15.17
C PRO A 18 14.89 6.37 -16.68
N GLY A 19 13.91 7.04 -17.29
CA GLY A 19 13.93 7.41 -18.70
C GLY A 19 13.33 6.39 -19.67
N LEU A 20 13.27 5.09 -19.33
CA LEU A 20 12.62 4.07 -20.16
C LEU A 20 12.11 2.93 -19.32
N VAL A 21 10.87 2.98 -18.90
CA VAL A 21 10.22 1.93 -18.10
C VAL A 21 9.94 0.71 -18.99
N THR A 22 10.33 -0.48 -18.50
CA THR A 22 10.15 -1.74 -19.23
C THR A 22 8.99 -2.53 -18.65
N PHE A 23 8.21 -3.17 -19.53
CA PHE A 23 7.09 -4.03 -19.19
C PHE A 23 7.18 -5.36 -19.91
N THR A 24 6.66 -6.43 -19.30
CA THR A 24 6.53 -7.71 -20.00
C THR A 24 5.57 -7.61 -21.18
N GLU A 25 5.88 -8.32 -22.29
CA GLU A 25 4.99 -8.42 -23.45
C GLU A 25 3.60 -9.03 -23.12
N ASN A 26 3.46 -9.69 -21.97
CA ASN A 26 2.17 -10.23 -21.53
C ASN A 26 1.07 -9.15 -21.38
N TYR A 27 1.45 -7.89 -21.26
CA TYR A 27 0.51 -6.76 -21.28
C TYR A 27 0.06 -6.33 -22.68
N ILE A 28 0.66 -6.89 -23.75
CA ILE A 28 0.18 -6.76 -25.13
C ILE A 28 -0.81 -7.89 -25.38
N PHE A 29 -2.09 -7.60 -25.21
CA PHE A 29 -3.14 -8.61 -25.36
C PHE A 29 -3.31 -9.01 -26.83
N ARG A 30 -3.04 -10.27 -27.16
CA ARG A 30 -3.14 -10.82 -28.53
C ARG A 30 -4.56 -11.30 -28.88
N SER A 31 -5.49 -11.26 -27.91
CA SER A 31 -6.90 -11.63 -28.07
C SER A 31 -7.76 -10.69 -27.23
N ARG A 32 -9.08 -10.88 -27.26
CA ARG A 32 -9.99 -10.06 -26.47
C ARG A 32 -9.67 -10.21 -24.97
N ALA A 33 -9.22 -9.11 -24.35
CA ALA A 33 -8.92 -9.05 -22.94
C ALA A 33 -10.17 -8.70 -22.12
N THR A 34 -10.17 -9.17 -20.86
CA THR A 34 -11.21 -8.82 -19.89
C THR A 34 -10.96 -7.42 -19.32
N ARG A 35 -11.99 -6.79 -18.73
CA ARG A 35 -11.83 -5.54 -17.99
C ARG A 35 -10.79 -5.67 -16.88
N ALA A 36 -10.76 -6.79 -16.15
CA ALA A 36 -9.78 -7.04 -15.10
C ALA A 36 -8.32 -7.04 -15.62
N GLN A 37 -8.07 -7.62 -16.81
CA GLN A 37 -6.76 -7.59 -17.44
C GLN A 37 -6.33 -6.16 -17.82
N HIS A 38 -7.25 -5.37 -18.39
CA HIS A 38 -6.98 -3.96 -18.69
C HIS A 38 -6.74 -3.13 -17.43
N ALA A 39 -7.54 -3.32 -16.37
CA ALA A 39 -7.36 -2.67 -15.08
C ALA A 39 -6.01 -3.05 -14.44
N GLY A 40 -5.63 -4.35 -14.50
CA GLY A 40 -4.33 -4.83 -14.01
C GLY A 40 -3.16 -4.18 -14.73
N ARG A 41 -3.21 -4.09 -16.07
CA ARG A 41 -2.19 -3.36 -16.86
C ARG A 41 -2.11 -1.88 -16.47
N ALA A 42 -3.24 -1.21 -16.35
CA ALA A 42 -3.28 0.20 -15.95
C ALA A 42 -2.67 0.39 -14.55
N ASN A 43 -3.02 -0.49 -13.60
CA ASN A 43 -2.45 -0.48 -12.25
C ASN A 43 -0.93 -0.64 -12.27
N THR A 44 -0.39 -1.59 -13.05
CA THR A 44 1.07 -1.78 -13.18
C THR A 44 1.74 -0.54 -13.80
N ILE A 45 1.16 0.06 -14.85
CA ILE A 45 1.72 1.28 -15.43
C ILE A 45 1.78 2.42 -14.40
N LEU A 46 0.75 2.57 -13.58
CA LEU A 46 0.70 3.60 -12.54
C LEU A 46 1.63 3.28 -11.36
N HIS A 47 1.85 1.99 -11.05
CA HIS A 47 2.85 1.53 -10.10
C HIS A 47 4.25 1.98 -10.54
N GLU A 48 4.67 1.61 -11.75
CA GLU A 48 5.98 2.00 -12.29
C GLU A 48 6.13 3.53 -12.44
N MET A 49 5.05 4.22 -12.79
CA MET A 49 5.07 5.69 -12.85
C MET A 49 5.30 6.31 -11.48
N SER A 50 4.80 5.70 -10.40
CA SER A 50 4.97 6.20 -9.03
C SER A 50 6.41 6.11 -8.56
N HIS A 51 7.15 5.12 -9.04
CA HIS A 51 8.57 4.97 -8.76
C HIS A 51 9.42 6.15 -9.24
N MET A 52 8.95 6.93 -10.23
CA MET A 52 9.63 8.16 -10.65
C MET A 52 9.83 9.15 -9.50
N TRP A 53 8.98 9.07 -8.45
CA TRP A 53 9.12 9.84 -7.22
C TRP A 53 9.72 8.99 -6.09
N PHE A 54 9.11 7.83 -5.79
CA PHE A 54 9.58 6.91 -4.75
C PHE A 54 10.43 5.79 -5.36
N GLY A 55 11.73 5.96 -5.34
CA GLY A 55 12.73 5.06 -5.89
C GLY A 55 13.74 5.80 -6.76
N ASP A 56 13.27 6.57 -7.74
CA ASP A 56 14.13 7.26 -8.70
C ASP A 56 14.50 8.69 -8.24
N LEU A 57 13.50 9.56 -7.99
CA LEU A 57 13.77 10.92 -7.53
C LEU A 57 14.36 10.94 -6.13
N VAL A 58 13.79 10.15 -5.23
CA VAL A 58 14.30 9.93 -3.87
C VAL A 58 14.51 8.43 -3.68
N THR A 59 15.75 8.02 -3.60
CA THR A 59 16.14 6.61 -3.51
C THR A 59 16.24 6.20 -2.03
N PRO A 60 15.74 5.01 -1.62
CA PRO A 60 16.00 4.49 -0.27
C PRO A 60 17.50 4.41 0.00
N GLN A 61 17.93 4.88 1.16
CA GLN A 61 19.34 4.90 1.54
C GLN A 61 19.93 3.50 1.68
N TRP A 62 19.10 2.52 2.10
CA TRP A 62 19.46 1.12 2.22
C TRP A 62 18.24 0.22 1.99
N TRP A 63 18.48 -1.06 1.86
CA TRP A 63 17.48 -2.09 1.59
C TRP A 63 16.43 -2.28 2.69
N ASP A 64 16.68 -1.85 3.93
CA ASP A 64 15.71 -1.89 5.03
C ASP A 64 14.50 -0.95 4.80
N ASP A 65 14.65 0.03 3.91
CA ASP A 65 13.55 0.88 3.41
C ASP A 65 13.09 0.52 1.97
N LEU A 66 13.47 -0.67 1.45
CA LEU A 66 12.97 -1.21 0.16
C LEU A 66 11.44 -1.20 0.09
N TRP A 67 10.79 -1.59 1.19
CA TRP A 67 9.34 -1.58 1.32
C TRP A 67 8.75 -0.21 1.01
N LEU A 68 9.42 0.87 1.36
CA LEU A 68 8.91 2.24 1.18
C LEU A 68 8.63 2.51 -0.30
N LYS A 69 9.55 2.18 -1.21
CA LYS A 69 9.33 2.39 -2.63
C LYS A 69 8.27 1.44 -3.19
N GLU A 70 8.33 0.15 -2.85
CA GLU A 70 7.42 -0.86 -3.39
C GLU A 70 5.99 -0.72 -2.85
N SER A 71 5.85 -0.56 -1.53
CA SER A 71 4.55 -0.32 -0.91
C SER A 71 3.91 0.97 -1.40
N PHE A 72 4.73 2.02 -1.60
CA PHE A 72 4.23 3.30 -2.09
C PHE A 72 3.74 3.18 -3.53
N ALA A 73 4.50 2.53 -4.40
CA ALA A 73 4.09 2.30 -5.78
C ALA A 73 2.84 1.41 -5.87
N GLU A 74 2.75 0.38 -5.06
CA GLU A 74 1.55 -0.47 -4.96
C GLU A 74 0.32 0.33 -4.48
N PHE A 75 0.47 1.17 -3.45
CA PHE A 75 -0.58 2.07 -2.98
C PHE A 75 -0.99 3.07 -4.06
N MET A 76 -0.03 3.75 -4.68
CA MET A 76 -0.29 4.76 -5.72
C MET A 76 -0.88 4.16 -6.99
N GLY A 77 -0.50 2.93 -7.35
CA GLY A 77 -1.09 2.21 -8.46
C GLY A 77 -2.61 2.06 -8.30
N ALA A 78 -3.05 1.63 -7.10
CA ALA A 78 -4.48 1.51 -6.78
C ALA A 78 -5.16 2.88 -6.64
N ASP A 79 -4.55 3.81 -5.90
CA ASP A 79 -5.13 5.13 -5.63
C ASP A 79 -5.26 5.97 -6.92
N SER A 80 -4.22 5.97 -7.76
CA SER A 80 -4.24 6.67 -9.05
C SER A 80 -5.18 6.02 -10.06
N SER A 81 -5.35 4.69 -10.02
CA SER A 81 -6.36 4.02 -10.85
C SER A 81 -7.76 4.55 -10.55
N VAL A 82 -8.11 4.70 -9.26
CA VAL A 82 -9.44 5.22 -8.84
C VAL A 82 -9.65 6.68 -9.27
N HIS A 83 -8.61 7.52 -9.14
CA HIS A 83 -8.76 8.97 -9.34
C HIS A 83 -8.43 9.44 -10.76
N GLY A 84 -7.65 8.68 -11.51
CA GLY A 84 -7.12 9.09 -12.81
C GLY A 84 -7.55 8.22 -13.99
N THR A 85 -8.32 7.15 -13.75
CA THR A 85 -8.77 6.23 -14.81
C THR A 85 -10.24 5.87 -14.69
N GLU A 86 -10.74 5.04 -15.61
CA GLU A 86 -12.08 4.45 -15.55
C GLU A 86 -12.21 3.26 -14.56
N TYR A 87 -11.10 2.81 -13.94
CA TYR A 87 -11.04 1.63 -13.05
C TYR A 87 -11.26 2.01 -11.60
N THR A 88 -12.43 2.56 -11.29
CA THR A 88 -12.77 3.06 -9.94
C THR A 88 -12.86 1.95 -8.89
N GLU A 89 -12.95 0.68 -9.32
CA GLU A 89 -12.95 -0.51 -8.47
C GLU A 89 -11.56 -0.97 -8.00
N ALA A 90 -10.49 -0.23 -8.28
CA ALA A 90 -9.11 -0.68 -8.02
C ALA A 90 -8.85 -1.03 -6.54
N TRP A 91 -9.43 -0.33 -5.57
CA TRP A 91 -9.32 -0.70 -4.17
C TRP A 91 -10.09 -1.97 -3.79
N ALA A 92 -11.20 -2.28 -4.45
CA ALA A 92 -11.89 -3.56 -4.28
C ALA A 92 -11.04 -4.72 -4.86
N ASN A 93 -10.43 -4.51 -6.02
CA ASN A 93 -9.49 -5.47 -6.62
C ASN A 93 -8.25 -5.67 -5.74
N PHE A 94 -7.70 -4.60 -5.17
CA PHE A 94 -6.60 -4.68 -4.21
C PHE A 94 -6.99 -5.52 -2.99
N ALA A 95 -8.15 -5.28 -2.39
CA ALA A 95 -8.64 -6.03 -1.23
C ALA A 95 -8.84 -7.52 -1.57
N GLY A 96 -9.42 -7.84 -2.73
CA GLY A 96 -9.74 -9.20 -3.14
C GLY A 96 -8.55 -10.04 -3.60
N ALA A 97 -7.47 -9.42 -4.09
CA ALA A 97 -6.31 -10.12 -4.64
C ALA A 97 -5.02 -9.83 -3.86
N ARG A 98 -4.55 -8.59 -3.90
CA ARG A 98 -3.25 -8.20 -3.34
C ARG A 98 -3.21 -8.33 -1.82
N LYS A 99 -4.24 -7.84 -1.14
CA LYS A 99 -4.34 -7.94 0.32
C LYS A 99 -4.48 -9.39 0.79
N ASN A 100 -5.17 -10.24 0.03
CA ASN A 100 -5.23 -11.67 0.33
C ASN A 100 -3.86 -12.35 0.20
N TRP A 101 -3.06 -11.98 -0.79
CA TRP A 101 -1.67 -12.44 -0.88
C TRP A 101 -0.85 -12.04 0.36
N ALA A 102 -1.00 -10.79 0.82
CA ALA A 102 -0.36 -10.35 2.06
C ALA A 102 -0.82 -11.15 3.27
N TYR A 103 -2.11 -11.39 3.43
CA TYR A 103 -2.65 -12.19 4.55
C TYR A 103 -2.13 -13.62 4.55
N LEU A 104 -2.00 -14.26 3.37
CA LEU A 104 -1.43 -15.60 3.28
C LEU A 104 0.02 -15.63 3.76
N GLN A 105 0.83 -14.67 3.35
CA GLN A 105 2.24 -14.60 3.75
C GLN A 105 2.44 -14.16 5.20
N ASP A 106 1.62 -13.23 5.69
CA ASP A 106 1.74 -12.70 7.05
C ASP A 106 1.33 -13.69 8.16
N GLN A 107 0.73 -14.82 7.79
CA GLN A 107 0.38 -15.94 8.67
C GLN A 107 1.34 -17.11 8.57
N LEU A 108 2.39 -17.04 7.74
CA LEU A 108 3.40 -18.07 7.62
C LEU A 108 4.50 -17.90 8.68
N PRO A 109 5.19 -18.97 9.08
CA PRO A 109 6.36 -18.88 9.95
C PRO A 109 7.50 -18.02 9.38
N THR A 110 7.46 -17.73 8.07
CA THR A 110 8.42 -16.89 7.35
C THR A 110 8.00 -15.42 7.29
N THR A 111 6.93 -15.05 8.00
CA THR A 111 6.52 -13.63 8.07
C THR A 111 7.59 -12.77 8.73
N HIS A 112 7.56 -11.50 8.45
CA HIS A 112 8.49 -10.52 8.98
C HIS A 112 7.80 -9.15 9.11
N PRO A 113 8.33 -8.21 9.92
CA PRO A 113 7.86 -6.82 9.93
C PRO A 113 8.00 -6.19 8.53
N ILE A 114 7.15 -5.22 8.22
CA ILE A 114 7.27 -4.44 6.96
C ILE A 114 8.65 -3.78 6.89
N LYS A 115 9.09 -3.10 7.97
CA LYS A 115 10.46 -2.59 8.11
C LYS A 115 11.35 -3.68 8.70
N ALA A 116 11.83 -4.56 7.84
CA ALA A 116 12.74 -5.64 8.19
C ALA A 116 14.20 -5.16 8.30
N GLN A 117 15.04 -5.95 8.94
CA GLN A 117 16.50 -5.75 8.90
C GLN A 117 17.07 -6.47 7.68
N ILE A 118 17.68 -5.74 6.77
CA ILE A 118 18.22 -6.26 5.51
C ILE A 118 19.74 -6.08 5.48
N PRO A 119 20.52 -7.09 5.89
CA PRO A 119 21.96 -6.94 6.02
C PRO A 119 22.70 -6.89 4.67
N ASP A 120 22.14 -7.51 3.64
CA ASP A 120 22.78 -7.67 2.33
C ASP A 120 21.76 -7.82 1.18
N VAL A 121 22.28 -7.96 -0.05
CA VAL A 121 21.47 -8.07 -1.28
C VAL A 121 20.71 -9.41 -1.34
N ASP A 122 21.22 -10.47 -0.78
CA ASP A 122 20.54 -11.77 -0.79
C ASP A 122 19.32 -11.75 0.14
N ALA A 123 19.46 -11.13 1.32
CA ALA A 123 18.32 -10.84 2.19
C ALA A 123 17.31 -9.91 1.50
N ALA A 124 17.78 -8.88 0.80
CA ALA A 124 16.91 -7.97 0.05
C ALA A 124 16.08 -8.72 -1.01
N ARG A 125 16.68 -9.63 -1.77
CA ARG A 125 15.98 -10.44 -2.78
C ARG A 125 14.84 -11.28 -2.20
N GLN A 126 14.98 -11.78 -0.98
CA GLN A 126 13.95 -12.56 -0.29
C GLN A 126 12.79 -11.71 0.23
N ASN A 127 13.00 -10.40 0.34
CA ASN A 127 12.00 -9.43 0.80
C ASN A 127 11.13 -8.81 -0.31
N PHE A 128 11.28 -9.22 -1.58
CA PHE A 128 10.33 -8.87 -2.64
C PHE A 128 9.11 -9.79 -2.57
N ASP A 129 8.26 -9.58 -1.59
CA ASP A 129 7.16 -10.47 -1.22
C ASP A 129 5.85 -9.71 -0.92
N GLY A 130 4.80 -10.42 -0.53
CA GLY A 130 3.49 -9.82 -0.21
C GLY A 130 3.50 -8.90 1.01
N ILE A 131 4.49 -9.04 1.91
CA ILE A 131 4.66 -8.12 3.04
C ILE A 131 5.16 -6.77 2.54
N THR A 132 6.25 -6.77 1.78
CA THR A 132 6.86 -5.56 1.21
C THR A 132 5.94 -4.82 0.24
N TYR A 133 5.18 -5.54 -0.59
CA TYR A 133 4.27 -4.92 -1.57
C TYR A 133 2.89 -4.63 -0.95
N ALA A 134 2.13 -5.68 -0.67
CA ALA A 134 0.71 -5.56 -0.42
C ALA A 134 0.36 -5.24 1.04
N LYS A 135 1.03 -5.84 2.05
CA LYS A 135 0.84 -5.44 3.45
C LYS A 135 1.27 -3.99 3.64
N GLY A 136 2.45 -3.63 3.13
CA GLY A 136 2.96 -2.26 3.24
C GLY A 136 2.03 -1.24 2.57
N ALA A 137 1.49 -1.53 1.38
CA ALA A 137 0.51 -0.66 0.72
C ALA A 137 -0.80 -0.54 1.52
N ALA A 138 -1.29 -1.63 2.14
CA ALA A 138 -2.46 -1.57 3.01
C ALA A 138 -2.20 -0.70 4.24
N VAL A 139 -1.00 -0.77 4.82
CA VAL A 139 -0.57 0.04 5.96
C VAL A 139 -0.36 1.50 5.57
N LEU A 140 0.18 1.79 4.38
CA LEU A 140 0.22 3.16 3.85
C LEU A 140 -1.17 3.76 3.65
N LYS A 141 -2.14 2.96 3.20
CA LYS A 141 -3.55 3.40 3.15
C LYS A 141 -4.09 3.76 4.54
N GLN A 142 -3.73 2.98 5.57
CA GLN A 142 -4.04 3.31 6.97
C GLN A 142 -3.37 4.62 7.40
N LEU A 143 -2.10 4.83 7.05
CA LEU A 143 -1.38 6.06 7.37
C LEU A 143 -2.06 7.28 6.74
N VAL A 144 -2.41 7.20 5.45
CA VAL A 144 -3.13 8.27 4.74
C VAL A 144 -4.45 8.60 5.45
N HIS A 145 -5.19 7.57 5.91
CA HIS A 145 -6.43 7.78 6.65
C HIS A 145 -6.17 8.34 8.06
N TYR A 146 -5.10 7.92 8.72
CA TYR A 146 -4.73 8.33 10.07
C TYR A 146 -4.32 9.81 10.14
N VAL A 147 -3.52 10.27 9.19
CA VAL A 147 -3.05 11.68 9.14
C VAL A 147 -3.99 12.60 8.37
N GLY A 148 -4.82 12.05 7.51
CA GLY A 148 -5.65 12.76 6.54
C GLY A 148 -4.94 12.92 5.19
N ARG A 149 -5.71 12.76 4.09
CA ARG A 149 -5.18 12.73 2.73
C ARG A 149 -4.36 13.98 2.36
N ASP A 150 -4.90 15.17 2.64
CA ASP A 150 -4.24 16.43 2.28
C ASP A 150 -2.92 16.62 3.03
N ASN A 151 -2.90 16.28 4.32
CA ASN A 151 -1.71 16.32 5.17
C ASN A 151 -0.65 15.34 4.69
N PHE A 152 -1.06 14.12 4.30
CA PHE A 152 -0.16 13.12 3.77
C PHE A 152 0.55 13.59 2.49
N TYR A 153 -0.23 14.11 1.52
CA TYR A 153 0.35 14.62 0.28
C TYR A 153 1.15 15.92 0.47
N ALA A 154 0.81 16.74 1.46
CA ALA A 154 1.63 17.90 1.81
C ALA A 154 3.00 17.46 2.33
N GLY A 155 3.03 16.52 3.29
CA GLY A 155 4.28 15.97 3.80
C GLY A 155 5.10 15.20 2.75
N ALA A 156 4.44 14.45 1.85
CA ALA A 156 5.12 13.79 0.74
C ALA A 156 5.77 14.80 -0.22
N ARG A 157 5.10 15.92 -0.51
CA ARG A 157 5.72 17.01 -1.32
C ARG A 157 6.94 17.61 -0.66
N ASP A 158 6.88 17.87 0.66
CA ASP A 158 8.03 18.37 1.41
C ASP A 158 9.20 17.38 1.34
N TYR A 159 8.92 16.08 1.54
CA TYR A 159 9.92 15.02 1.45
C TYR A 159 10.59 14.98 0.07
N PHE A 160 9.83 15.03 -1.03
CA PHE A 160 10.39 15.05 -2.37
C PHE A 160 11.19 16.32 -2.67
N GLN A 161 10.76 17.49 -2.18
CA GLN A 161 11.48 18.73 -2.39
C GLN A 161 12.80 18.76 -1.60
N GLU A 162 12.79 18.25 -0.38
CA GLU A 162 13.94 18.24 0.51
C GLU A 162 15.02 17.24 0.05
N HIS A 163 14.60 16.11 -0.54
CA HIS A 163 15.48 14.98 -0.87
C HIS A 163 15.59 14.68 -2.37
N ALA A 164 15.16 15.59 -3.26
CA ALA A 164 15.21 15.37 -4.70
C ALA A 164 16.63 15.05 -5.17
N PHE A 165 16.77 13.97 -5.96
CA PHE A 165 18.03 13.45 -6.49
C PHE A 165 19.02 12.99 -5.43
N ALA A 166 18.53 12.61 -4.26
CA ALA A 166 19.32 12.11 -3.15
C ALA A 166 18.76 10.81 -2.57
N ALA A 167 19.54 10.18 -1.68
CA ALA A 167 19.07 9.07 -0.86
C ALA A 167 18.42 9.60 0.42
N ALA A 168 17.33 8.96 0.87
CA ALA A 168 16.65 9.28 2.11
C ALA A 168 16.09 8.02 2.79
N THR A 169 15.65 8.17 4.02
CA THR A 169 15.09 7.11 4.85
C THR A 169 13.58 7.29 5.04
N PHE A 170 12.93 6.25 5.55
CA PHE A 170 11.53 6.38 6.00
C PHE A 170 11.39 7.40 7.14
N ASP A 171 12.38 7.52 8.01
CA ASP A 171 12.36 8.49 9.11
C ASP A 171 12.34 9.94 8.59
N ASP A 172 12.96 10.21 7.43
CA ASP A 172 12.88 11.50 6.75
C ASP A 172 11.46 11.79 6.23
N LEU A 173 10.77 10.79 5.70
CA LEU A 173 9.36 10.91 5.33
C LEU A 173 8.48 11.18 6.56
N LEU A 174 8.69 10.45 7.67
CA LEU A 174 7.97 10.70 8.93
C LEU A 174 8.19 12.12 9.43
N LYS A 175 9.43 12.62 9.39
CA LYS A 175 9.77 13.98 9.77
C LYS A 175 9.04 15.01 8.90
N ALA A 176 8.93 14.78 7.60
CA ALA A 176 8.17 15.64 6.70
C ALA A 176 6.66 15.60 7.02
N LEU A 177 6.09 14.41 7.24
CA LEU A 177 4.68 14.26 7.61
C LEU A 177 4.34 14.92 8.95
N LYS A 178 5.23 14.88 9.96
CA LYS A 178 5.05 15.52 11.27
C LYS A 178 4.85 17.04 11.19
N LYS A 179 5.30 17.70 10.12
CA LYS A 179 5.05 19.13 9.88
C LYS A 179 3.57 19.42 9.59
N HIS A 180 2.79 18.42 9.18
CA HIS A 180 1.42 18.57 8.70
C HIS A 180 0.37 17.86 9.58
N THR A 181 0.75 17.24 10.70
CA THR A 181 -0.19 16.54 11.59
C THR A 181 0.29 16.58 13.03
N ASN A 182 -0.68 16.57 13.97
CA ASN A 182 -0.42 16.42 15.40
C ASN A 182 -0.53 14.96 15.87
N ARG A 183 -0.64 13.99 14.95
CA ARG A 183 -0.70 12.57 15.27
C ARG A 183 0.67 12.07 15.72
N ASP A 184 0.68 11.14 16.65
CA ASP A 184 1.90 10.44 17.08
C ASP A 184 2.31 9.41 16.01
N LEU A 185 3.18 9.86 15.09
CA LEU A 185 3.68 9.02 14.00
C LEU A 185 4.79 8.06 14.45
N ASP A 186 5.46 8.32 15.59
CA ASP A 186 6.46 7.40 16.12
C ASP A 186 5.78 6.17 16.71
N ALA A 187 4.76 6.36 17.55
CA ALA A 187 3.94 5.27 18.07
C ALA A 187 3.26 4.48 16.94
N TRP A 188 2.72 5.18 15.92
CA TRP A 188 2.14 4.54 14.75
C TRP A 188 3.16 3.67 14.00
N SER A 189 4.37 4.20 13.74
CA SER A 189 5.45 3.49 13.05
C SER A 189 5.89 2.23 13.81
N GLN A 190 6.02 2.32 15.13
CA GLN A 190 6.36 1.17 15.95
C GLN A 190 5.29 0.07 15.87
N ALA A 191 4.02 0.44 16.00
CA ALA A 191 2.93 -0.52 16.00
C ALA A 191 2.72 -1.18 14.62
N TRP A 192 2.83 -0.44 13.52
CA TRP A 192 2.46 -0.92 12.20
C TRP A 192 3.60 -1.47 11.35
N LEU A 193 4.82 -0.95 11.51
CA LEU A 193 5.94 -1.29 10.63
C LEU A 193 6.95 -2.24 11.26
N ARG A 194 7.00 -2.32 12.58
CA ARG A 194 8.01 -3.10 13.31
C ARG A 194 7.46 -4.36 13.99
N THR A 195 6.19 -4.64 13.77
CA THR A 195 5.48 -5.83 14.25
C THR A 195 5.05 -6.70 13.06
N TRP A 196 4.80 -7.97 13.30
CA TRP A 196 4.41 -8.95 12.29
C TRP A 196 3.01 -9.51 12.57
N GLY A 197 2.50 -10.30 11.64
CA GLY A 197 1.18 -10.91 11.72
C GLY A 197 0.02 -9.94 11.50
N PRO A 198 -1.18 -10.43 11.19
CA PRO A 198 -2.40 -9.65 11.09
C PRO A 198 -3.08 -9.48 12.45
N ASP A 199 -3.81 -8.38 12.63
CA ASP A 199 -4.79 -8.26 13.72
C ASP A 199 -6.12 -8.90 13.29
N THR A 200 -6.76 -9.58 14.23
CA THR A 200 -8.14 -10.09 14.06
C THR A 200 -9.12 -9.10 14.71
N LEU A 201 -10.03 -8.58 13.89
CA LEU A 201 -11.08 -7.68 14.34
C LEU A 201 -12.43 -8.40 14.36
N THR A 202 -13.00 -8.59 15.56
CA THR A 202 -14.27 -9.30 15.73
C THR A 202 -15.37 -8.29 16.10
N PRO A 203 -16.37 -8.08 15.22
CA PRO A 203 -17.50 -7.23 15.54
C PRO A 203 -18.52 -7.97 16.41
N GLU A 204 -19.03 -7.29 17.42
CA GLU A 204 -20.13 -7.74 18.28
C GLU A 204 -21.26 -6.72 18.19
N LEU A 205 -22.43 -7.14 17.72
CA LEU A 205 -23.60 -6.31 17.55
C LEU A 205 -24.63 -6.63 18.61
N HIS A 206 -24.97 -5.64 19.44
CA HIS A 206 -26.05 -5.73 20.43
C HIS A 206 -27.27 -4.97 19.92
N THR A 207 -28.45 -5.62 19.99
CA THR A 207 -29.72 -5.03 19.55
C THR A 207 -30.73 -5.00 20.69
N GLU A 208 -31.57 -3.96 20.75
CA GLU A 208 -32.75 -3.85 21.59
C GLU A 208 -33.99 -3.85 20.67
N GLY A 209 -34.62 -5.01 20.53
CA GLY A 209 -35.64 -5.25 19.50
C GLY A 209 -35.03 -5.12 18.09
N GLU A 210 -35.59 -4.24 17.27
CA GLU A 210 -35.11 -3.97 15.91
C GLU A 210 -34.05 -2.85 15.83
N LYS A 211 -33.62 -2.29 16.96
CA LYS A 211 -32.68 -1.18 17.00
C LYS A 211 -31.30 -1.68 17.40
N ILE A 212 -30.27 -1.16 16.71
CA ILE A 212 -28.88 -1.33 17.12
C ILE A 212 -28.66 -0.49 18.38
N ALA A 213 -28.33 -1.14 19.48
CA ALA A 213 -27.97 -0.51 20.76
C ALA A 213 -26.47 -0.21 20.82
N GLU A 214 -25.64 -1.19 20.40
CA GLU A 214 -24.19 -1.08 20.46
C GLU A 214 -23.52 -1.90 19.33
N LEU A 215 -22.40 -1.41 18.82
CA LEU A 215 -21.45 -2.13 17.98
C LEU A 215 -20.08 -2.06 18.68
N ALA A 216 -19.64 -3.16 19.27
CA ALA A 216 -18.28 -3.32 19.76
C ALA A 216 -17.40 -3.98 18.71
N ILE A 217 -16.13 -3.61 18.65
CA ILE A 217 -15.12 -4.25 17.80
C ILE A 217 -13.94 -4.63 18.69
N ASN A 218 -13.77 -5.92 18.89
CA ASN A 218 -12.67 -6.47 19.67
C ASN A 218 -11.48 -6.74 18.72
N ALA A 219 -10.28 -6.35 19.15
CA ALA A 219 -9.05 -6.59 18.41
C ALA A 219 -8.16 -7.59 19.14
N ASP A 220 -7.62 -8.56 18.44
CA ASP A 220 -6.65 -9.53 18.90
C ASP A 220 -5.50 -9.68 17.87
N ALA A 221 -4.29 -9.97 18.33
CA ALA A 221 -3.11 -10.12 17.47
C ALA A 221 -2.10 -11.09 18.12
N GLU A 222 -1.29 -11.77 17.29
CA GLU A 222 -0.27 -12.70 17.76
C GLU A 222 0.93 -11.99 18.40
N ASP A 223 1.30 -10.80 17.90
CA ASP A 223 2.44 -10.02 18.39
C ASP A 223 1.94 -8.82 19.23
N VAL A 224 1.45 -7.79 18.60
CA VAL A 224 0.98 -6.56 19.25
C VAL A 224 -0.31 -6.11 18.62
N THR A 225 -1.35 -5.88 19.44
CA THR A 225 -2.60 -5.27 18.98
C THR A 225 -2.35 -3.82 18.57
N ARG A 226 -2.65 -3.50 17.31
CA ARG A 226 -2.41 -2.17 16.73
C ARG A 226 -3.60 -1.24 16.93
N PRO A 227 -3.38 0.07 17.03
CA PRO A 227 -4.48 1.03 17.04
C PRO A 227 -5.11 1.12 15.65
N HIS A 228 -6.41 0.84 15.55
CA HIS A 228 -7.18 0.94 14.31
C HIS A 228 -8.03 2.19 14.27
N ARG A 229 -8.14 2.82 13.11
CA ARG A 229 -9.18 3.79 12.80
C ARG A 229 -10.16 3.14 11.84
N LEU A 230 -11.37 2.88 12.32
CA LEU A 230 -12.39 2.12 11.60
C LEU A 230 -13.59 3.01 11.25
N THR A 231 -14.29 2.63 10.21
CA THR A 231 -15.60 3.19 9.84
C THR A 231 -16.59 2.04 9.76
N ALA A 232 -17.69 2.15 10.48
CA ALA A 232 -18.82 1.23 10.37
C ALA A 232 -19.90 1.88 9.51
N SER A 233 -20.36 1.19 8.48
CA SER A 233 -21.42 1.68 7.61
C SER A 233 -22.63 0.74 7.65
N LEU A 234 -23.83 1.31 7.73
CA LEU A 234 -25.08 0.57 7.69
C LEU A 234 -25.68 0.64 6.28
N PHE A 235 -26.13 -0.51 5.78
CA PHE A 235 -26.77 -0.64 4.47
C PHE A 235 -28.17 -1.24 4.61
N ASP A 236 -29.10 -0.80 3.78
CA ASP A 236 -30.39 -1.47 3.63
C ASP A 236 -30.31 -2.77 2.81
N ALA A 237 -31.42 -3.50 2.69
CA ALA A 237 -31.48 -4.74 1.93
C ALA A 237 -31.16 -4.56 0.42
N SER A 238 -31.22 -3.36 -0.12
CA SER A 238 -30.85 -3.01 -1.48
C SER A 238 -29.41 -2.52 -1.62
N LEU A 239 -28.60 -2.66 -0.56
CA LEU A 239 -27.21 -2.21 -0.45
C LEU A 239 -27.02 -0.70 -0.60
N HIS A 240 -28.08 0.10 -0.34
CA HIS A 240 -27.90 1.54 -0.22
C HIS A 240 -27.37 1.89 1.17
N LYS A 241 -26.31 2.70 1.21
CA LYS A 241 -25.72 3.16 2.46
C LYS A 241 -26.72 4.04 3.21
N TYR A 242 -27.14 3.59 4.38
CA TYR A 242 -28.14 4.24 5.21
C TYR A 242 -27.49 5.24 6.19
N ARG A 243 -26.37 4.83 6.81
CA ARG A 243 -25.64 5.61 7.82
C ARG A 243 -24.17 5.20 7.89
N GLU A 244 -23.35 6.15 8.37
CA GLU A 244 -21.94 5.93 8.70
C GLU A 244 -21.68 6.36 10.13
#